data_1fceb2088e75cbbae125d999f516456c
#
_entry.id   1fceb2088e75cbbae125d999f516456c
#
_cell.length_a   1.000
_cell.length_b   1.000
_cell.length_c   1.000
_cell.angle_alpha   90.00
_cell.angle_beta   90.00
_cell.angle_gamma   90.00
#
_symmetry.space_group_name_H-M   'P 1'
#
loop_
_entity.id
_entity.type
_entity.pdbx_description
1 polymer ?
#
loop_
_entity_poly.entity_id
_entity_poly.type
_entity_poly.pdbx_seq_one_letter_code
_entity_poly.pdbx_strand_id
1 'polypeptide(L)'
;MTQGALADLLSEWLPAQRWFAGSGSRVRQVEITSDVQLAAGDPELRHLMVDVLVGQEQVSYQVLTGLRAELPPALAGASIGAMPDGRIVYDGAADPELTAVLLRGIVAQRSVGPLRFGTEPGAIIDETAPGRALPALASNTSVVFGEAAILKLLRRPFAGHHPDLEVPSALARNGSKLVAAPLGWIEMPPSGQPAPAQASDAAPVVLAILSVFFPRSSDGWSLATASLRSAHQHHRPCDVNQLWWSGTIGAVATGFRGRRSSEFA
;
A
#
# COMPACT_ATOMS: atom_id res chain seq x y z
N MET A 1 4.37 -10.42 23.69
CA MET A 1 4.86 -9.07 23.28
C MET A 1 4.14 -8.04 24.15
N THR A 2 4.83 -7.17 24.85
CA THR A 2 4.20 -6.08 25.62
C THR A 2 3.85 -4.96 24.63
N GLN A 3 2.56 -4.69 24.45
CA GLN A 3 2.06 -3.67 23.50
C GLN A 3 2.66 -2.28 23.79
N GLY A 4 2.91 -1.94 25.08
CA GLY A 4 3.52 -0.67 25.44
C GLY A 4 4.92 -0.47 24.83
N ALA A 5 5.82 -1.45 24.96
CA ALA A 5 7.15 -1.36 24.36
C ALA A 5 7.13 -1.20 22.85
N LEU A 6 6.18 -1.89 22.16
CA LEU A 6 6.02 -1.74 20.72
C LEU A 6 5.46 -0.35 20.35
N ALA A 7 4.51 0.17 21.12
CA ALA A 7 3.97 1.51 20.89
C ALA A 7 5.04 2.60 21.05
N ASP A 8 5.93 2.46 22.04
CA ASP A 8 7.07 3.36 22.26
C ASP A 8 8.01 3.34 21.03
N LEU A 9 8.41 2.16 20.56
CA LEU A 9 9.25 2.01 19.37
C LEU A 9 8.58 2.62 18.12
N LEU A 10 7.28 2.40 17.93
CA LEU A 10 6.54 2.97 16.81
C LEU A 10 6.46 4.50 16.91
N SER A 11 6.36 5.07 18.11
CA SER A 11 6.31 6.52 18.29
C SER A 11 7.59 7.24 17.82
N GLU A 12 8.73 6.57 17.95
CA GLU A 12 10.03 7.07 17.49
C GLU A 12 10.25 6.83 16.00
N TRP A 13 9.78 5.69 15.48
CA TRP A 13 10.01 5.27 14.11
C TRP A 13 9.07 5.94 13.08
N LEU A 14 7.79 6.11 13.42
CA LEU A 14 6.76 6.64 12.49
C LEU A 14 7.12 7.99 11.88
N PRO A 15 7.62 9.00 12.64
CA PRO A 15 7.92 10.33 12.08
C PRO A 15 8.98 10.33 10.99
N ALA A 16 9.85 9.32 10.94
CA ALA A 16 10.89 9.19 9.94
C ALA A 16 10.37 8.56 8.61
N GLN A 17 9.12 8.05 8.61
CA GLN A 17 8.58 7.37 7.44
C GLN A 17 8.03 8.38 6.42
N ARG A 18 8.38 8.20 5.14
CA ARG A 18 7.93 9.09 4.05
C ARG A 18 6.42 9.11 3.86
N TRP A 19 5.74 8.03 4.21
CA TRP A 19 4.28 7.91 4.14
C TRP A 19 3.57 8.48 5.37
N PHE A 20 4.31 8.90 6.40
CA PHE A 20 3.74 9.50 7.60
C PHE A 20 3.34 10.96 7.34
N ALA A 21 2.06 11.28 7.51
CA ALA A 21 1.52 12.60 7.18
C ALA A 21 1.87 13.69 8.21
N GLY A 22 2.42 13.31 9.36
CA GLY A 22 2.81 14.22 10.43
C GLY A 22 4.30 14.61 10.39
N SER A 23 4.97 14.54 9.23
CA SER A 23 6.39 14.87 9.14
C SER A 23 6.67 16.29 9.65
N GLY A 24 7.54 16.40 10.64
CA GLY A 24 7.85 17.66 11.33
C GLY A 24 7.00 17.95 12.57
N SER A 25 5.94 17.20 12.84
CA SER A 25 5.13 17.30 14.05
C SER A 25 5.50 16.21 15.05
N ARG A 26 5.47 16.56 16.33
CA ARG A 26 5.76 15.58 17.39
C ARG A 26 4.58 14.61 17.55
N VAL A 27 4.85 13.31 17.47
CA VAL A 27 3.92 12.26 17.90
C VAL A 27 3.76 12.37 19.42
N ARG A 28 2.53 12.47 19.88
CA ARG A 28 2.20 12.59 21.31
C ARG A 28 1.84 11.26 21.93
N GLN A 29 1.17 10.41 21.15
CA GLN A 29 0.70 9.11 21.59
C GLN A 29 0.56 8.17 20.40
N VAL A 30 0.88 6.90 20.61
CA VAL A 30 0.59 5.78 19.70
C VAL A 30 -0.22 4.76 20.49
N GLU A 31 -1.37 4.38 19.95
CA GLU A 31 -2.22 3.34 20.51
C GLU A 31 -2.39 2.23 19.49
N ILE A 32 -2.10 0.99 19.87
CA ILE A 32 -2.30 -0.19 19.03
C ILE A 32 -3.74 -0.64 19.22
N THR A 33 -4.60 -0.37 18.22
CA THR A 33 -6.04 -0.66 18.27
C THR A 33 -6.38 -2.05 17.74
N SER A 34 -5.49 -2.63 16.91
CA SER A 34 -5.60 -4.02 16.44
C SER A 34 -4.21 -4.62 16.27
N ASP A 35 -4.05 -5.88 16.65
CA ASP A 35 -2.81 -6.64 16.55
C ASP A 35 -3.13 -8.08 16.16
N VAL A 36 -2.87 -8.41 14.89
CA VAL A 36 -3.21 -9.70 14.28
C VAL A 36 -1.95 -10.41 13.83
N GLN A 37 -1.69 -11.59 14.38
CA GLN A 37 -0.60 -12.45 13.94
C GLN A 37 -0.97 -13.16 12.64
N LEU A 38 -0.25 -12.88 11.56
CA LEU A 38 -0.44 -13.47 10.24
C LEU A 38 0.42 -14.71 10.01
N ALA A 39 1.62 -14.73 10.58
CA ALA A 39 2.50 -15.89 10.61
C ALA A 39 3.24 -15.96 11.93
N ALA A 40 3.38 -17.16 12.47
CA ALA A 40 4.19 -17.46 13.65
C ALA A 40 5.56 -17.97 13.22
N GLY A 41 6.54 -17.89 14.12
CA GLY A 41 7.90 -18.41 13.93
C GLY A 41 8.97 -17.33 13.97
N ASP A 42 10.06 -17.56 13.28
CA ASP A 42 11.16 -16.61 13.08
C ASP A 42 11.50 -16.57 11.58
N PRO A 43 10.98 -15.57 10.82
CA PRO A 43 10.27 -14.37 11.27
C PRO A 43 8.81 -14.61 11.67
N GLU A 44 8.35 -13.81 12.62
CA GLU A 44 6.93 -13.64 12.92
C GLU A 44 6.39 -12.43 12.14
N LEU A 45 5.19 -12.54 11.54
CA LEU A 45 4.50 -11.42 10.87
C LEU A 45 3.25 -11.01 11.64
N ARG A 46 3.14 -9.74 11.93
CA ARG A 46 1.94 -9.14 12.53
C ARG A 46 1.42 -7.97 11.69
N HIS A 47 0.12 -7.86 11.63
CA HIS A 47 -0.58 -6.68 11.10
C HIS A 47 -1.10 -5.87 12.28
N LEU A 48 -0.75 -4.59 12.30
CA LEU A 48 -1.18 -3.66 13.34
C LEU A 48 -2.05 -2.56 12.73
N MET A 49 -3.12 -2.20 13.44
CA MET A 49 -3.72 -0.87 13.31
C MET A 49 -3.28 -0.03 14.48
N VAL A 50 -2.82 1.18 14.18
CA VAL A 50 -2.33 2.09 15.20
C VAL A 50 -2.98 3.46 15.03
N ASP A 51 -3.50 4.00 16.12
CA ASP A 51 -3.97 5.37 16.19
C ASP A 51 -2.87 6.26 16.72
N VAL A 52 -2.54 7.30 15.98
CA VAL A 52 -1.44 8.21 16.28
C VAL A 52 -1.99 9.60 16.51
N LEU A 53 -1.71 10.15 17.69
CA LEU A 53 -2.04 11.54 18.02
C LEU A 53 -0.88 12.45 17.63
N VAL A 54 -1.09 13.29 16.60
CA VAL A 54 -0.14 14.28 16.10
C VAL A 54 -0.72 15.68 16.37
N GLY A 55 -0.11 16.42 17.28
CA GLY A 55 -0.70 17.66 17.73
C GLY A 55 -2.05 17.46 18.43
N GLN A 56 -3.15 17.80 17.77
CA GLN A 56 -4.54 17.56 18.22
C GLN A 56 -5.31 16.64 17.26
N GLU A 57 -4.67 16.17 16.20
CA GLU A 57 -5.29 15.32 15.19
C GLU A 57 -4.95 13.85 15.46
N GLN A 58 -5.97 12.99 15.48
CA GLN A 58 -5.81 11.54 15.55
C GLN A 58 -5.90 10.96 14.15
N VAL A 59 -4.91 10.17 13.77
CA VAL A 59 -4.81 9.53 12.45
C VAL A 59 -4.53 8.04 12.63
N SER A 60 -5.31 7.21 11.96
CA SER A 60 -5.12 5.76 11.95
C SER A 60 -4.15 5.34 10.84
N TYR A 61 -3.22 4.47 11.19
CA TYR A 61 -2.27 3.86 10.26
C TYR A 61 -2.30 2.34 10.36
N GLN A 62 -1.99 1.67 9.27
CA GLN A 62 -1.59 0.26 9.32
C GLN A 62 -0.08 0.11 9.26
N VAL A 63 0.44 -0.81 10.06
CA VAL A 63 1.85 -1.19 10.08
C VAL A 63 1.97 -2.71 10.00
N LEU A 64 2.80 -3.19 9.09
CA LEU A 64 3.22 -4.59 9.09
C LEU A 64 4.53 -4.68 9.87
N THR A 65 4.57 -5.49 10.92
CA THR A 65 5.79 -5.72 11.68
C THR A 65 6.29 -7.14 11.50
N GLY A 66 7.57 -7.26 11.13
CA GLY A 66 8.32 -8.49 11.26
C GLY A 66 9.05 -8.53 12.59
N LEU A 67 9.17 -9.71 13.21
CA LEU A 67 9.98 -9.93 14.40
C LEU A 67 10.93 -11.10 14.13
N ARG A 68 12.24 -10.87 14.41
CA ARG A 68 13.30 -11.86 14.28
C ARG A 68 14.21 -11.85 15.51
N ALA A 69 14.79 -13.02 15.82
CA ALA A 69 15.86 -13.10 16.80
C ALA A 69 17.10 -12.32 16.32
N GLU A 70 17.41 -12.42 15.02
CA GLU A 70 18.51 -11.71 14.38
C GLU A 70 18.03 -11.10 13.06
N LEU A 71 18.34 -9.81 12.85
CA LEU A 71 17.92 -9.10 11.63
C LEU A 71 19.01 -9.23 10.56
N PRO A 72 18.70 -9.80 9.38
CA PRO A 72 19.62 -9.88 8.27
C PRO A 72 20.12 -8.49 7.84
N PRO A 73 21.41 -8.35 7.43
CA PRO A 73 21.96 -7.05 6.98
C PRO A 73 21.15 -6.37 5.88
N ALA A 74 20.54 -7.14 4.99
CA ALA A 74 19.68 -6.62 3.92
C ALA A 74 18.42 -5.90 4.45
N LEU A 75 17.97 -6.20 5.66
CA LEU A 75 16.81 -5.61 6.32
C LEU A 75 17.18 -4.54 7.36
N ALA A 76 18.46 -4.23 7.55
CA ALA A 76 18.92 -3.28 8.55
C ALA A 76 18.23 -1.91 8.43
N GLY A 77 18.01 -1.43 7.20
CA GLY A 77 17.29 -0.17 6.91
C GLY A 77 15.79 -0.18 7.25
N ALA A 78 15.21 -1.36 7.50
CA ALA A 78 13.83 -1.53 7.89
C ALA A 78 13.63 -1.67 9.41
N SER A 79 14.71 -1.64 10.20
CA SER A 79 14.65 -1.80 11.67
C SER A 79 13.76 -0.73 12.30
N ILE A 80 12.90 -1.16 13.22
CA ILE A 80 12.09 -0.29 14.09
C ILE A 80 12.76 -0.20 15.45
N GLY A 81 13.25 -1.33 15.99
CA GLY A 81 13.96 -1.36 17.26
C GLY A 81 14.00 -2.74 17.92
N ALA A 82 14.61 -2.82 19.09
CA ALA A 82 14.70 -4.06 19.85
C ALA A 82 13.60 -4.15 20.91
N MET A 83 12.95 -5.29 20.98
CA MET A 83 11.97 -5.61 22.03
C MET A 83 12.68 -6.02 23.33
N PRO A 84 12.00 -5.93 24.49
CA PRO A 84 12.58 -6.35 25.78
C PRO A 84 13.01 -7.82 25.84
N ASP A 85 12.46 -8.68 24.97
CA ASP A 85 12.84 -10.09 24.85
C ASP A 85 14.05 -10.32 23.94
N GLY A 86 14.65 -9.24 23.42
CA GLY A 86 15.83 -9.26 22.56
C GLY A 86 15.54 -9.42 21.07
N ARG A 87 14.30 -9.72 20.67
CA ARG A 87 13.95 -9.79 19.25
C ARG A 87 13.92 -8.39 18.61
N ILE A 88 14.27 -8.34 17.34
CA ILE A 88 14.25 -7.10 16.55
C ILE A 88 12.92 -6.98 15.82
N VAL A 89 12.24 -5.86 16.00
CA VAL A 89 11.07 -5.45 15.23
C VAL A 89 11.52 -4.64 14.02
N TYR A 90 10.92 -4.89 12.87
CA TYR A 90 11.21 -4.18 11.62
C TYR A 90 9.96 -4.04 10.76
N ASP A 91 9.97 -3.13 9.75
CA ASP A 91 8.87 -3.03 8.78
C ASP A 91 8.82 -4.30 7.91
N GLY A 92 7.85 -5.15 8.18
CA GLY A 92 7.65 -6.43 7.50
C GLY A 92 7.38 -6.31 6.01
N ALA A 93 6.99 -5.13 5.52
CA ALA A 93 6.82 -4.89 4.09
C ALA A 93 8.15 -4.91 3.31
N ALA A 94 9.28 -4.75 4.00
CA ALA A 94 10.61 -4.83 3.39
C ALA A 94 11.11 -6.27 3.24
N ASP A 95 10.49 -7.23 3.92
CA ASP A 95 10.93 -8.63 3.96
C ASP A 95 10.20 -9.47 2.89
N PRO A 96 10.92 -10.01 1.87
CA PRO A 96 10.33 -10.87 0.86
C PRO A 96 9.65 -12.13 1.43
N GLU A 97 10.18 -12.68 2.53
CA GLU A 97 9.62 -13.86 3.19
C GLU A 97 8.24 -13.55 3.79
N LEU A 98 8.12 -12.38 4.43
CA LEU A 98 6.88 -11.94 5.06
C LEU A 98 5.86 -11.45 4.03
N THR A 99 6.30 -10.75 2.97
CA THR A 99 5.39 -10.31 1.91
C THR A 99 4.82 -11.48 1.12
N ALA A 100 5.54 -12.61 1.00
CA ALA A 100 5.02 -13.84 0.44
C ALA A 100 3.86 -14.43 1.27
N VAL A 101 3.81 -14.21 2.59
CA VAL A 101 2.67 -14.61 3.43
C VAL A 101 1.40 -13.87 3.01
N LEU A 102 1.52 -12.58 2.69
CA LEU A 102 0.38 -11.77 2.21
C LEU A 102 -0.10 -12.25 0.85
N LEU A 103 0.82 -12.51 -0.09
CA LEU A 103 0.49 -12.99 -1.43
C LEU A 103 -0.25 -14.33 -1.37
N ARG A 104 0.31 -15.31 -0.65
CA ARG A 104 -0.34 -16.60 -0.43
C ARG A 104 -1.68 -16.47 0.30
N GLY A 105 -1.79 -15.51 1.23
CA GLY A 105 -3.05 -15.20 1.90
C GLY A 105 -4.13 -14.77 0.91
N ILE A 106 -3.80 -13.90 -0.04
CA ILE A 106 -4.70 -13.44 -1.11
C ILE A 106 -5.11 -14.61 -2.01
N VAL A 107 -4.14 -15.39 -2.52
CA VAL A 107 -4.43 -16.55 -3.39
C VAL A 107 -5.35 -17.55 -2.70
N ALA A 108 -5.08 -17.86 -1.44
CA ALA A 108 -5.87 -18.80 -0.64
C ALA A 108 -7.17 -18.21 -0.08
N GLN A 109 -7.46 -16.93 -0.33
CA GLN A 109 -8.63 -16.20 0.18
C GLN A 109 -8.84 -16.41 1.69
N ARG A 110 -7.75 -16.27 2.46
CA ARG A 110 -7.72 -16.54 3.90
C ARG A 110 -8.56 -15.53 4.69
N SER A 111 -8.99 -15.95 5.87
CA SER A 111 -9.46 -15.05 6.93
C SER A 111 -8.62 -15.29 8.17
N VAL A 112 -8.09 -14.22 8.78
CA VAL A 112 -7.25 -14.29 9.99
C VAL A 112 -7.70 -13.19 10.95
N GLY A 113 -8.39 -13.56 12.04
CA GLY A 113 -9.05 -12.59 12.90
C GLY A 113 -10.03 -11.73 12.11
N PRO A 114 -9.93 -10.40 12.18
CA PRO A 114 -10.78 -9.50 11.40
C PRO A 114 -10.34 -9.36 9.93
N LEU A 115 -9.13 -9.77 9.58
CA LEU A 115 -8.59 -9.61 8.24
C LEU A 115 -9.19 -10.61 7.26
N ARG A 116 -9.62 -10.13 6.11
CA ARG A 116 -10.12 -10.90 4.97
C ARG A 116 -9.22 -10.65 3.77
N PHE A 117 -8.83 -11.72 3.12
CA PHE A 117 -8.04 -11.72 1.90
C PHE A 117 -8.94 -12.16 0.76
N GLY A 118 -9.02 -11.38 -0.29
CA GLY A 118 -9.89 -11.66 -1.43
C GLY A 118 -9.11 -11.69 -2.74
N THR A 119 -9.66 -12.40 -3.72
CA THR A 119 -9.11 -12.50 -5.08
C THR A 119 -10.21 -12.16 -6.08
N GLU A 120 -9.89 -11.37 -7.11
CA GLU A 120 -10.82 -11.12 -8.22
C GLU A 120 -11.12 -12.43 -8.97
N PRO A 121 -12.36 -12.67 -9.38
CA PRO A 121 -12.73 -13.87 -10.13
C PRO A 121 -11.91 -14.01 -11.41
N GLY A 122 -11.26 -15.17 -11.58
CA GLY A 122 -10.41 -15.45 -12.74
C GLY A 122 -9.01 -14.84 -12.71
N ALA A 123 -8.61 -14.18 -11.63
CA ALA A 123 -7.24 -13.69 -11.48
C ALA A 123 -6.23 -14.85 -11.45
N ILE A 124 -5.15 -14.70 -12.23
CA ILE A 124 -4.02 -15.64 -12.23
C ILE A 124 -2.87 -14.97 -11.48
N ILE A 125 -2.48 -15.57 -10.37
CA ILE A 125 -1.46 -15.03 -9.46
C ILE A 125 -0.41 -16.11 -9.22
N ASP A 126 0.86 -15.82 -9.50
CA ASP A 126 1.97 -16.67 -9.11
C ASP A 126 2.30 -16.44 -7.63
N GLU A 127 1.84 -17.34 -6.77
CA GLU A 127 2.03 -17.28 -5.32
C GLU A 127 3.49 -17.51 -4.88
N THR A 128 4.34 -17.98 -5.79
CA THR A 128 5.76 -18.25 -5.55
C THR A 128 6.66 -17.07 -5.92
N ALA A 129 6.10 -16.05 -6.60
CA ALA A 129 6.85 -14.90 -7.04
C ALA A 129 7.46 -14.14 -5.86
N PRO A 130 8.79 -13.86 -5.88
CA PRO A 130 9.45 -13.15 -4.80
C PRO A 130 8.99 -11.70 -4.72
N GLY A 131 8.71 -11.24 -3.50
CA GLY A 131 8.34 -9.86 -3.21
C GLY A 131 9.57 -8.95 -3.14
N ARG A 132 9.47 -7.75 -3.72
CA ARG A 132 10.48 -6.70 -3.62
C ARG A 132 9.80 -5.35 -3.33
N ALA A 133 10.07 -4.80 -2.15
CA ALA A 133 9.58 -3.48 -1.81
C ALA A 133 10.19 -2.41 -2.74
N LEU A 134 9.35 -1.50 -3.23
CA LEU A 134 9.80 -0.33 -3.96
C LEU A 134 10.12 0.81 -2.97
N PRO A 135 11.08 1.69 -3.33
CA PRO A 135 11.30 2.90 -2.54
C PRO A 135 9.99 3.67 -2.37
N ALA A 136 9.68 4.08 -1.14
CA ALA A 136 8.47 4.85 -0.86
C ALA A 136 8.53 6.21 -1.57
N LEU A 137 7.71 6.41 -2.58
CA LEU A 137 7.60 7.67 -3.32
C LEU A 137 6.39 8.50 -2.88
N ALA A 138 5.46 7.90 -2.13
CA ALA A 138 4.18 8.49 -1.77
C ALA A 138 3.68 7.97 -0.41
N SER A 139 2.40 8.22 -0.11
CA SER A 139 1.68 7.88 1.12
C SER A 139 1.46 6.37 1.36
N ASN A 140 1.91 5.50 0.45
CA ASN A 140 1.71 4.06 0.51
C ASN A 140 3.04 3.31 0.35
N THR A 141 3.05 2.03 0.69
CA THR A 141 4.17 1.12 0.41
C THR A 141 3.78 0.17 -0.71
N SER A 142 4.64 0.00 -1.70
CA SER A 142 4.42 -0.92 -2.82
C SER A 142 5.41 -2.06 -2.80
N VAL A 143 4.92 -3.28 -3.03
CA VAL A 143 5.73 -4.50 -3.15
C VAL A 143 5.43 -5.13 -4.50
N VAL A 144 6.44 -5.28 -5.33
CA VAL A 144 6.32 -5.96 -6.63
C VAL A 144 6.62 -7.43 -6.44
N PHE A 145 5.78 -8.30 -6.98
CA PHE A 145 5.96 -9.75 -7.01
C PHE A 145 6.36 -10.20 -8.42
N GLY A 146 7.60 -10.66 -8.55
CA GLY A 146 8.18 -10.98 -9.85
C GLY A 146 8.11 -9.78 -10.82
N GLU A 147 7.50 -10.00 -11.99
CA GLU A 147 7.25 -8.97 -13.00
C GLU A 147 5.76 -8.80 -13.33
N ALA A 148 4.87 -9.45 -12.59
CA ALA A 148 3.46 -9.58 -12.97
C ALA A 148 2.49 -8.86 -12.03
N ALA A 149 2.80 -8.73 -10.74
CA ALA A 149 1.88 -8.18 -9.77
C ALA A 149 2.53 -7.14 -8.85
N ILE A 150 1.74 -6.18 -8.39
CA ILE A 150 2.14 -5.16 -7.42
C ILE A 150 1.09 -5.06 -6.32
N LEU A 151 1.53 -5.18 -5.06
CA LEU A 151 0.71 -4.96 -3.87
C LEU A 151 0.94 -3.55 -3.36
N LYS A 152 -0.12 -2.77 -3.28
CA LYS A 152 -0.14 -1.44 -2.68
C LYS A 152 -0.69 -1.56 -1.27
N LEU A 153 0.14 -1.35 -0.25
CA LEU A 153 -0.25 -1.27 1.16
C LEU A 153 -0.68 0.17 1.47
N LEU A 154 -1.93 0.34 1.89
CA LEU A 154 -2.53 1.64 2.17
C LEU A 154 -2.19 2.04 3.61
N ARG A 155 -1.09 2.77 3.81
CA ARG A 155 -0.60 3.10 5.16
C ARG A 155 -1.58 3.90 6.00
N ARG A 156 -2.50 4.64 5.36
CA ARG A 156 -3.61 5.38 6.00
C ARG A 156 -4.94 4.85 5.46
N PRO A 157 -5.39 3.69 5.91
CA PRO A 157 -6.66 3.15 5.46
C PRO A 157 -7.83 3.96 6.04
N PHE A 158 -8.94 3.99 5.32
CA PHE A 158 -10.17 4.62 5.77
C PHE A 158 -11.37 3.69 5.53
N ALA A 159 -12.41 3.87 6.33
CA ALA A 159 -13.63 3.11 6.15
C ALA A 159 -14.40 3.59 4.91
N GLY A 160 -14.95 2.65 4.16
CA GLY A 160 -15.76 2.96 2.97
C GLY A 160 -15.17 2.41 1.70
N HIS A 161 -15.88 2.73 0.61
CA HIS A 161 -15.48 2.33 -0.73
C HIS A 161 -14.15 2.94 -1.14
N HIS A 162 -13.18 2.10 -1.51
CA HIS A 162 -11.86 2.59 -1.90
C HIS A 162 -11.78 2.77 -3.43
N PRO A 163 -11.64 4.01 -3.93
CA PRO A 163 -11.68 4.28 -5.37
C PRO A 163 -10.58 3.56 -6.17
N ASP A 164 -9.40 3.33 -5.57
CA ASP A 164 -8.31 2.60 -6.22
C ASP A 164 -8.59 1.09 -6.38
N LEU A 165 -9.60 0.56 -5.70
CA LEU A 165 -10.07 -0.81 -5.90
C LEU A 165 -11.31 -0.86 -6.80
N GLU A 166 -12.33 -0.06 -6.49
CA GLU A 166 -13.63 -0.15 -7.14
C GLU A 166 -13.60 0.30 -8.60
N VAL A 167 -12.98 1.46 -8.87
CA VAL A 167 -12.96 2.02 -10.23
C VAL A 167 -12.16 1.12 -11.18
N PRO A 168 -10.92 0.67 -10.86
CA PRO A 168 -10.20 -0.27 -11.70
C PRO A 168 -10.90 -1.62 -11.84
N SER A 169 -11.54 -2.15 -10.77
CA SER A 169 -12.31 -3.39 -10.85
C SER A 169 -13.49 -3.25 -11.82
N ALA A 170 -14.26 -2.17 -11.71
CA ALA A 170 -15.39 -1.93 -12.60
C ALA A 170 -14.94 -1.78 -14.07
N LEU A 171 -13.87 -1.04 -14.32
CA LEU A 171 -13.33 -0.86 -15.67
C LEU A 171 -12.77 -2.16 -16.24
N ALA A 172 -12.02 -2.94 -15.45
CA ALA A 172 -11.47 -4.22 -15.87
C ALA A 172 -12.57 -5.24 -16.21
N ARG A 173 -13.61 -5.34 -15.37
CA ARG A 173 -14.79 -6.20 -15.63
C ARG A 173 -15.54 -5.81 -16.90
N ASN A 174 -15.48 -4.55 -17.31
CA ASN A 174 -16.01 -4.05 -18.58
C ASN A 174 -14.99 -4.13 -19.73
N GLY A 175 -13.90 -4.89 -19.59
CA GLY A 175 -12.92 -5.15 -20.64
C GLY A 175 -11.94 -4.01 -20.92
N SER A 176 -11.85 -2.99 -20.07
CA SER A 176 -10.87 -1.92 -20.23
C SER A 176 -9.45 -2.46 -20.04
N LYS A 177 -8.56 -2.13 -20.96
CA LYS A 177 -7.12 -2.41 -20.89
C LYS A 177 -6.30 -1.20 -20.48
N LEU A 178 -6.95 -0.10 -20.10
CA LEU A 178 -6.31 1.18 -19.74
C LEU A 178 -6.04 1.31 -18.24
N VAL A 179 -6.37 0.28 -17.47
CA VAL A 179 -6.15 0.25 -16.01
C VAL A 179 -5.36 -0.98 -15.63
N ALA A 180 -4.56 -0.87 -14.57
CA ALA A 180 -3.98 -2.03 -13.91
C ALA A 180 -5.11 -2.80 -13.23
N ALA A 181 -5.53 -3.92 -13.81
CA ALA A 181 -6.62 -4.71 -13.27
C ALA A 181 -6.29 -5.18 -11.85
N PRO A 182 -7.17 -4.99 -10.87
CA PRO A 182 -7.02 -5.61 -9.57
C PRO A 182 -7.01 -7.13 -9.70
N LEU A 183 -6.17 -7.77 -8.92
CA LEU A 183 -6.03 -9.23 -8.82
C LEU A 183 -6.57 -9.74 -7.48
N GLY A 184 -6.53 -8.89 -6.46
CA GLY A 184 -7.01 -9.23 -5.12
C GLY A 184 -6.82 -8.08 -4.14
N TRP A 185 -7.22 -8.30 -2.89
CA TRP A 185 -7.18 -7.27 -1.85
C TRP A 185 -7.06 -7.87 -0.45
N ILE A 186 -6.75 -7.01 0.51
CA ILE A 186 -6.85 -7.30 1.94
C ILE A 186 -7.74 -6.23 2.55
N GLU A 187 -8.71 -6.63 3.36
CA GLU A 187 -9.65 -5.73 4.01
C GLU A 187 -9.96 -6.16 5.44
N MET A 188 -10.60 -5.29 6.20
CA MET A 188 -11.14 -5.59 7.52
C MET A 188 -12.47 -4.87 7.75
N PRO A 189 -13.34 -5.33 8.69
CA PRO A 189 -14.53 -4.59 9.08
C PRO A 189 -14.18 -3.21 9.64
N PRO A 190 -15.05 -2.21 9.50
CA PRO A 190 -14.79 -0.84 9.99
C PRO A 190 -14.53 -0.75 11.50
N SER A 191 -15.09 -1.66 12.28
CA SER A 191 -14.90 -1.75 13.74
C SER A 191 -13.61 -2.41 14.18
N GLY A 192 -12.81 -2.97 13.24
CA GLY A 192 -11.64 -3.79 13.57
C GLY A 192 -11.98 -5.10 14.30
N GLN A 193 -13.27 -5.39 14.52
CA GLN A 193 -13.74 -6.63 15.15
C GLN A 193 -14.17 -7.63 14.08
N PRO A 194 -14.11 -8.94 14.37
CA PRO A 194 -14.65 -9.95 13.48
C PRO A 194 -16.13 -9.63 13.17
N ALA A 195 -16.47 -9.49 11.89
CA ALA A 195 -17.86 -9.22 11.52
C ALA A 195 -18.72 -10.42 11.94
N PRO A 196 -19.89 -10.20 12.60
CA PRO A 196 -20.86 -11.25 12.78
C PRO A 196 -21.29 -11.79 11.41
N ALA A 197 -21.71 -13.05 11.33
CA ALA A 197 -22.09 -13.73 10.09
C ALA A 197 -23.25 -13.03 9.32
N GLN A 198 -23.92 -12.10 9.96
CA GLN A 198 -24.92 -11.20 9.36
C GLN A 198 -24.31 -9.82 9.27
N ALA A 199 -23.95 -9.43 8.04
CA ALA A 199 -23.20 -8.25 7.69
C ALA A 199 -23.78 -6.96 8.29
N SER A 200 -22.91 -6.12 8.88
CA SER A 200 -23.22 -4.70 9.03
C SER A 200 -23.18 -4.05 7.63
N ASP A 201 -24.12 -3.14 7.32
CA ASP A 201 -24.15 -2.36 6.07
C ASP A 201 -22.94 -1.40 5.93
N ALA A 202 -22.03 -1.41 6.88
CA ALA A 202 -20.83 -0.57 6.84
C ALA A 202 -19.77 -1.15 5.90
N ALA A 203 -19.37 -0.37 4.91
CA ALA A 203 -18.35 -0.76 3.95
C ALA A 203 -17.01 -1.07 4.64
N PRO A 204 -16.27 -2.11 4.18
CA PRO A 204 -15.02 -2.52 4.79
C PRO A 204 -13.93 -1.46 4.64
N VAL A 205 -12.89 -1.60 5.45
CA VAL A 205 -11.64 -0.83 5.35
C VAL A 205 -10.70 -1.61 4.44
N VAL A 206 -10.40 -1.10 3.26
CA VAL A 206 -9.39 -1.70 2.37
C VAL A 206 -8.01 -1.38 2.90
N LEU A 207 -7.19 -2.42 3.09
CA LEU A 207 -5.84 -2.34 3.65
C LEU A 207 -4.76 -2.47 2.56
N ALA A 208 -5.00 -3.33 1.58
CA ALA A 208 -4.07 -3.54 0.49
C ALA A 208 -4.79 -3.92 -0.80
N ILE A 209 -4.20 -3.54 -1.93
CA ILE A 209 -4.71 -3.85 -3.27
C ILE A 209 -3.57 -4.49 -4.07
N LEU A 210 -3.80 -5.71 -4.55
CA LEU A 210 -2.93 -6.40 -5.49
C LEU A 210 -3.44 -6.14 -6.90
N SER A 211 -2.59 -5.66 -7.78
CA SER A 211 -2.95 -5.36 -9.18
C SER A 211 -1.90 -5.88 -10.15
N VAL A 212 -2.25 -5.96 -11.42
CA VAL A 212 -1.30 -6.24 -12.50
C VAL A 212 -0.18 -5.21 -12.45
N PHE A 213 1.07 -5.67 -12.55
CA PHE A 213 2.25 -4.81 -12.65
C PHE A 213 2.71 -4.67 -14.09
N PHE A 214 3.09 -3.46 -14.48
CA PHE A 214 3.66 -3.16 -15.79
C PHE A 214 5.14 -2.78 -15.65
N PRO A 215 6.08 -3.71 -15.80
CA PRO A 215 7.50 -3.49 -15.47
C PRO A 215 8.19 -2.43 -16.35
N ARG A 216 7.61 -2.11 -17.51
CA ARG A 216 8.13 -1.09 -18.44
C ARG A 216 7.36 0.23 -18.38
N SER A 217 6.48 0.40 -17.38
CA SER A 217 5.77 1.66 -17.22
C SER A 217 6.64 2.67 -16.48
N SER A 218 6.50 3.93 -16.85
CA SER A 218 7.02 5.06 -16.07
C SER A 218 5.86 5.75 -15.37
N ASP A 219 6.08 6.25 -14.17
CA ASP A 219 5.06 7.06 -13.52
C ASP A 219 4.88 8.41 -14.25
N GLY A 220 3.65 8.93 -14.24
CA GLY A 220 3.30 10.14 -14.98
C GLY A 220 4.08 11.38 -14.55
N TRP A 221 4.50 11.46 -13.28
CA TRP A 221 5.30 12.56 -12.77
C TRP A 221 6.72 12.52 -13.32
N SER A 222 7.35 11.36 -13.34
CA SER A 222 8.67 11.15 -13.93
C SER A 222 8.68 11.48 -15.42
N LEU A 223 7.65 11.06 -16.16
CA LEU A 223 7.48 11.42 -17.57
C LEU A 223 7.31 12.93 -17.78
N ALA A 224 6.44 13.56 -17.00
CA ALA A 224 6.17 15.00 -17.08
C ALA A 224 7.44 15.81 -16.77
N THR A 225 8.16 15.47 -15.72
CA THR A 225 9.40 16.17 -15.34
C THR A 225 10.53 15.93 -16.33
N ALA A 226 10.67 14.73 -16.90
CA ALA A 226 11.63 14.45 -17.95
C ALA A 226 11.33 15.25 -19.22
N SER A 227 10.05 15.33 -19.61
CA SER A 227 9.60 16.12 -20.75
C SER A 227 9.87 17.62 -20.57
N LEU A 228 9.58 18.17 -19.39
CA LEU A 228 9.87 19.57 -19.05
C LEU A 228 11.39 19.87 -19.10
N ARG A 229 12.22 18.97 -18.56
CA ARG A 229 13.67 19.13 -18.60
C ARG A 229 14.18 19.11 -20.04
N SER A 230 13.70 18.17 -20.88
CA SER A 230 14.06 18.08 -22.29
C SER A 230 13.62 19.31 -23.08
N ALA A 231 12.40 19.80 -22.85
CA ALA A 231 11.89 21.02 -23.47
C ALA A 231 12.73 22.26 -23.10
N HIS A 232 13.10 22.38 -21.82
CA HIS A 232 13.97 23.46 -21.34
C HIS A 232 15.37 23.43 -21.96
N GLN A 233 15.98 22.24 -22.07
CA GLN A 233 17.31 22.08 -22.65
C GLN A 233 17.36 22.36 -24.16
N HIS A 234 16.26 22.12 -24.89
CA HIS A 234 16.22 22.18 -26.35
C HIS A 234 15.43 23.36 -26.89
N HIS A 235 14.94 24.27 -26.04
CA HIS A 235 14.08 25.43 -26.41
C HIS A 235 12.89 25.01 -27.31
N ARG A 236 12.39 23.79 -27.14
CA ARG A 236 11.22 23.28 -27.88
C ARG A 236 9.97 23.39 -27.02
N PRO A 237 8.81 23.73 -27.63
CA PRO A 237 7.54 23.69 -26.88
C PRO A 237 7.29 22.26 -26.39
N CYS A 238 6.84 22.14 -25.15
CA CYS A 238 6.48 20.86 -24.56
C CYS A 238 5.23 20.32 -25.26
N ASP A 239 5.36 19.24 -26.03
CA ASP A 239 4.20 18.58 -26.65
C ASP A 239 3.57 17.61 -25.65
N VAL A 240 2.61 18.14 -24.88
CA VAL A 240 1.85 17.37 -23.92
C VAL A 240 1.02 16.24 -24.56
N ASN A 241 0.78 16.29 -25.87
CA ASN A 241 0.02 15.23 -26.55
C ASN A 241 0.84 13.95 -26.72
N GLN A 242 2.19 14.02 -26.86
CA GLN A 242 3.03 12.84 -26.90
C GLN A 242 3.09 12.09 -25.56
N LEU A 243 2.87 12.77 -24.43
CA LEU A 243 2.82 12.15 -23.11
C LEU A 243 1.63 11.21 -22.94
N TRP A 244 0.55 11.39 -23.72
CA TRP A 244 -0.67 10.60 -23.65
C TRP A 244 -0.62 9.32 -24.48
N TRP A 245 0.26 9.22 -25.49
CA TRP A 245 0.31 8.11 -26.44
C TRP A 245 1.41 7.09 -26.23
N SER A 246 2.46 7.43 -25.51
CA SER A 246 3.65 6.57 -25.39
C SER A 246 3.73 5.75 -24.09
N GLY A 247 2.79 5.87 -23.18
CA GLY A 247 2.82 5.17 -21.90
C GLY A 247 1.51 4.49 -21.57
N THR A 248 1.54 3.21 -21.28
CA THR A 248 0.47 2.53 -20.56
C THR A 248 0.47 3.11 -19.15
N ILE A 249 -0.28 4.17 -18.92
CA ILE A 249 -0.35 4.84 -17.62
C ILE A 249 -1.28 4.01 -16.74
N GLY A 250 -0.72 3.30 -15.78
CA GLY A 250 -1.44 2.83 -14.59
C GLY A 250 -1.76 3.98 -13.64
N ALA A 251 -2.40 5.02 -14.14
CA ALA A 251 -2.95 6.09 -13.33
C ALA A 251 -4.35 6.39 -13.85
N VAL A 252 -5.31 6.41 -12.95
CA VAL A 252 -6.68 6.84 -13.22
C VAL A 252 -6.61 8.28 -13.71
N ALA A 253 -6.65 8.48 -15.03
CA ALA A 253 -6.86 9.78 -15.61
C ALA A 253 -8.35 10.09 -15.45
N THR A 254 -8.71 10.86 -14.42
CA THR A 254 -10.00 11.55 -14.37
C THR A 254 -10.06 12.47 -15.58
N GLY A 255 -10.87 12.07 -16.58
CA GLY A 255 -11.02 12.78 -17.84
C GLY A 255 -11.62 14.17 -17.62
N PHE A 256 -10.78 15.17 -17.69
CA PHE A 256 -11.21 16.54 -17.93
C PHE A 256 -11.05 16.80 -19.43
N ARG A 257 -12.07 16.48 -20.24
CA ARG A 257 -12.17 17.04 -21.59
C ARG A 257 -12.56 18.50 -21.46
N GLY A 258 -11.58 19.37 -21.58
CA GLY A 258 -11.81 20.78 -21.87
C GLY A 258 -12.53 20.89 -23.23
N ARG A 259 -13.77 21.36 -23.24
CA ARG A 259 -14.46 21.79 -24.47
C ARG A 259 -13.60 22.87 -25.12
N ARG A 260 -13.23 22.66 -26.36
CA ARG A 260 -12.75 23.74 -27.23
C ARG A 260 -13.91 24.71 -27.41
N SER A 261 -13.77 25.88 -26.87
CA SER A 261 -14.59 27.02 -27.26
C SER A 261 -14.06 27.54 -28.60
N SER A 262 -14.65 27.06 -29.69
CA SER A 262 -14.64 27.77 -30.97
C SER A 262 -16.00 28.39 -31.13
N GLU A 263 -16.08 29.67 -30.82
CA GLU A 263 -17.08 30.59 -31.34
C GLU A 263 -16.91 31.91 -30.61
N PHE A 264 -16.22 32.84 -31.28
CA PHE A 264 -16.48 34.26 -31.27
C PHE A 264 -15.59 34.88 -32.37
N ALA A 265 -16.20 35.05 -33.55
CA ALA A 265 -15.92 36.12 -34.47
C ALA A 265 -17.20 36.92 -34.63
#